data_3c8ba38cb418c97795306f1481dc0838
#
_entry.id   3c8ba38cb418c97795306f1481dc0838
#
_cell.length_a   1.000
_cell.length_b   1.000
_cell.length_c   1.000
_cell.angle_alpha   90.00
_cell.angle_beta   90.00
_cell.angle_gamma   90.00
#
_symmetry.space_group_name_H-M   'P 1'
#
loop_
_entity.id
_entity.type
_entity.pdbx_description
1 polymer ?
#
loop_
_entity_poly.entity_id
_entity_poly.type
_entity_poly.pdbx_seq_one_letter_code
_entity_poly.pdbx_strand_id
1 'polypeptide(L)'
;KKGVNLPNTDISLPALTDKDKKDAIFALSLNVDWLALSFVRTPEDLRILRDLIAQNSEYRVPVIAKIEKPEAVENIDSLIPYCDGLMVARGDLGVEIPMQEVPLIQKMLVNRAKKARIPVIIATQMMETMITNSVPTRAEVNDVANSIMDGADAVMLSGETSVGKHPVRVIQKMSEIIMSVENSPLIKVPHQAPHIRTDRFITKS
;
A
#
# COMPACT_ATOMS: atom_id res chain seq x y z
N LYS A 1 17.31 -11.38 10.15
CA LYS A 1 17.97 -11.66 8.83
C LYS A 1 17.32 -10.73 7.82
N LYS A 2 18.10 -9.94 7.09
CA LYS A 2 17.61 -9.12 5.97
C LYS A 2 17.37 -10.04 4.78
N GLY A 3 16.25 -9.84 4.04
CA GLY A 3 15.99 -10.53 2.80
C GLY A 3 17.00 -10.11 1.72
N VAL A 4 17.14 -10.94 0.69
CA VAL A 4 17.94 -10.64 -0.51
C VAL A 4 16.95 -10.43 -1.66
N ASN A 5 17.00 -9.25 -2.29
CA ASN A 5 16.32 -9.02 -3.56
C ASN A 5 17.25 -9.47 -4.69
N LEU A 6 16.70 -10.27 -5.59
CA LEU A 6 17.39 -10.73 -6.80
C LEU A 6 16.62 -10.17 -8.01
N PRO A 7 16.98 -8.97 -8.50
CA PRO A 7 16.34 -8.38 -9.68
C PRO A 7 16.46 -9.30 -10.90
N ASN A 8 15.42 -9.34 -11.73
CA ASN A 8 15.36 -10.13 -12.97
C ASN A 8 15.54 -11.65 -12.80
N THR A 9 15.30 -12.18 -11.60
CA THR A 9 15.36 -13.63 -11.35
C THR A 9 13.95 -14.14 -11.16
N ASP A 10 13.53 -15.05 -12.02
CA ASP A 10 12.26 -15.78 -11.87
C ASP A 10 12.39 -16.74 -10.68
N ILE A 11 12.04 -16.26 -9.50
CA ILE A 11 12.05 -17.06 -8.28
C ILE A 11 10.67 -17.68 -8.15
N SER A 12 10.59 -18.99 -8.32
CA SER A 12 9.37 -19.79 -8.18
C SER A 12 8.87 -19.93 -6.71
N LEU A 13 9.20 -18.99 -5.86
CA LEU A 13 8.71 -18.99 -4.47
C LEU A 13 7.24 -18.54 -4.46
N PRO A 14 6.37 -19.28 -3.76
CA PRO A 14 4.99 -18.86 -3.60
C PRO A 14 4.93 -17.54 -2.81
N ALA A 15 3.96 -16.67 -3.14
CA ALA A 15 3.74 -15.41 -2.40
C ALA A 15 3.41 -15.66 -0.92
N LEU A 16 2.82 -16.83 -0.60
CA LEU A 16 2.55 -17.30 0.75
C LEU A 16 3.40 -18.54 1.07
N THR A 17 4.42 -18.37 1.89
CA THR A 17 5.17 -19.48 2.48
C THR A 17 4.36 -20.17 3.57
N ASP A 18 4.79 -21.37 4.02
CA ASP A 18 4.13 -22.06 5.14
C ASP A 18 4.22 -21.26 6.44
N LYS A 19 5.26 -20.44 6.61
CA LYS A 19 5.35 -19.50 7.71
C LYS A 19 4.28 -18.41 7.59
N ASP A 20 4.14 -17.81 6.42
CA ASP A 20 3.16 -16.75 6.18
C ASP A 20 1.73 -17.24 6.39
N LYS A 21 1.42 -18.47 6.03
CA LYS A 21 0.12 -19.09 6.32
C LYS A 21 -0.15 -19.17 7.82
N LYS A 22 0.85 -19.61 8.62
CA LYS A 22 0.74 -19.67 10.07
C LYS A 22 0.57 -18.29 10.68
N ASP A 23 1.35 -17.30 10.22
CA ASP A 23 1.28 -15.92 10.68
C ASP A 23 -0.08 -15.30 10.32
N ALA A 24 -0.62 -15.58 9.13
CA ALA A 24 -1.94 -15.11 8.72
C ALA A 24 -3.06 -15.71 9.60
N ILE A 25 -3.02 -17.02 9.88
CA ILE A 25 -3.99 -17.68 10.79
C ILE A 25 -3.90 -17.05 12.18
N PHE A 26 -2.70 -16.79 12.69
CA PHE A 26 -2.53 -16.11 13.97
C PHE A 26 -3.10 -14.70 13.95
N ALA A 27 -2.83 -13.92 12.90
CA ALA A 27 -3.40 -12.58 12.74
C ALA A 27 -4.94 -12.61 12.70
N LEU A 28 -5.53 -13.58 11.97
CA LEU A 28 -6.99 -13.76 11.93
C LEU A 28 -7.57 -14.06 13.32
N SER A 29 -6.87 -14.85 14.15
CA SER A 29 -7.29 -15.13 15.54
C SER A 29 -7.30 -13.89 16.44
N LEU A 30 -6.55 -12.85 16.07
CA LEU A 30 -6.53 -11.54 16.75
C LEU A 30 -7.57 -10.55 16.20
N ASN A 31 -8.43 -11.00 15.29
CA ASN A 31 -9.47 -10.19 14.67
C ASN A 31 -8.93 -8.92 13.97
N VAL A 32 -7.86 -9.04 13.21
CA VAL A 32 -7.33 -7.94 12.40
C VAL A 32 -8.37 -7.43 11.39
N ASP A 33 -8.32 -6.14 11.11
CA ASP A 33 -9.26 -5.49 10.18
C ASP A 33 -8.86 -5.68 8.72
N TRP A 34 -7.57 -5.82 8.44
CA TRP A 34 -7.00 -5.97 7.11
C TRP A 34 -5.82 -6.93 7.12
N LEU A 35 -5.63 -7.65 6.01
CA LEU A 35 -4.38 -8.36 5.72
C LEU A 35 -3.73 -7.76 4.47
N ALA A 36 -2.42 -7.54 4.52
CA ALA A 36 -1.64 -7.07 3.37
C ALA A 36 -0.72 -8.20 2.90
N LEU A 37 -0.80 -8.54 1.61
CA LEU A 37 0.03 -9.57 0.99
C LEU A 37 1.19 -8.91 0.25
N SER A 38 2.42 -9.25 0.66
CA SER A 38 3.65 -8.83 -0.02
C SER A 38 3.95 -9.69 -1.25
N PHE A 39 4.72 -9.14 -2.18
CA PHE A 39 5.23 -9.83 -3.36
C PHE A 39 4.16 -10.50 -4.23
N VAL A 40 2.98 -9.88 -4.30
CA VAL A 40 1.91 -10.31 -5.20
C VAL A 40 2.38 -10.19 -6.64
N ARG A 41 2.12 -11.22 -7.47
CA ARG A 41 2.45 -11.26 -8.90
C ARG A 41 1.24 -11.61 -9.74
N THR A 42 0.41 -12.55 -9.25
CA THR A 42 -0.72 -13.12 -9.99
C THR A 42 -2.00 -13.13 -9.16
N PRO A 43 -3.17 -13.24 -9.80
CA PRO A 43 -4.43 -13.42 -9.09
C PRO A 43 -4.46 -14.65 -8.17
N GLU A 44 -3.71 -15.70 -8.52
CA GLU A 44 -3.64 -16.92 -7.72
C GLU A 44 -3.01 -16.67 -6.34
N ASP A 45 -2.02 -15.79 -6.24
CA ASP A 45 -1.43 -15.41 -4.96
C ASP A 45 -2.50 -14.85 -4.00
N LEU A 46 -3.39 -14.02 -4.52
CA LEU A 46 -4.50 -13.43 -3.74
C LEU A 46 -5.59 -14.48 -3.43
N ARG A 47 -5.89 -15.39 -4.37
CA ARG A 47 -6.87 -16.45 -4.14
C ARG A 47 -6.45 -17.37 -3.01
N ILE A 48 -5.18 -17.80 -2.98
CA ILE A 48 -4.65 -18.65 -1.90
C ILE A 48 -4.85 -17.97 -0.53
N LEU A 49 -4.58 -16.67 -0.42
CA LEU A 49 -4.84 -15.94 0.83
C LEU A 49 -6.35 -15.84 1.14
N ARG A 50 -7.18 -15.61 0.14
CA ARG A 50 -8.65 -15.59 0.30
C ARG A 50 -9.21 -16.89 0.83
N ASP A 51 -8.75 -18.01 0.26
CA ASP A 51 -9.16 -19.33 0.70
C ASP A 51 -8.71 -19.62 2.14
N LEU A 52 -7.50 -19.20 2.50
CA LEU A 52 -7.00 -19.29 3.87
C LEU A 52 -7.86 -18.48 4.85
N ILE A 53 -8.24 -17.27 4.48
CA ILE A 53 -9.14 -16.42 5.28
C ILE A 53 -10.49 -17.10 5.47
N ALA A 54 -11.09 -17.59 4.40
CA ALA A 54 -12.41 -18.23 4.43
C ALA A 54 -12.44 -19.49 5.30
N GLN A 55 -11.31 -20.23 5.39
CA GLN A 55 -11.18 -21.42 6.22
C GLN A 55 -10.93 -21.12 7.72
N ASN A 56 -10.45 -19.91 8.05
CA ASN A 56 -9.95 -19.59 9.39
C ASN A 56 -10.61 -18.36 10.03
N SER A 57 -11.61 -17.76 9.40
CA SER A 57 -12.34 -16.60 9.93
C SER A 57 -13.83 -16.71 9.59
N GLU A 58 -14.66 -16.35 10.55
CA GLU A 58 -16.12 -16.22 10.33
C GLU A 58 -16.47 -14.97 9.51
N TYR A 59 -15.51 -14.02 9.42
CA TYR A 59 -15.69 -12.75 8.73
C TYR A 59 -14.79 -12.67 7.49
N ARG A 60 -15.29 -11.99 6.47
CA ARG A 60 -14.49 -11.63 5.32
C ARG A 60 -13.49 -10.52 5.70
N VAL A 61 -12.23 -10.89 5.95
CA VAL A 61 -11.16 -9.92 6.17
C VAL A 61 -10.69 -9.37 4.82
N PRO A 62 -10.71 -8.04 4.63
CA PRO A 62 -10.26 -7.43 3.39
C PRO A 62 -8.75 -7.58 3.19
N VAL A 63 -8.33 -7.65 1.92
CA VAL A 63 -6.94 -7.90 1.52
C VAL A 63 -6.40 -6.72 0.73
N ILE A 64 -5.23 -6.23 1.15
CA ILE A 64 -4.42 -5.25 0.40
C ILE A 64 -3.38 -6.02 -0.41
N ALA A 65 -3.37 -5.82 -1.73
CA ALA A 65 -2.29 -6.29 -2.58
C ALA A 65 -1.14 -5.26 -2.58
N LYS A 66 0.05 -5.69 -2.15
CA LYS A 66 1.26 -4.86 -2.22
C LYS A 66 1.91 -5.03 -3.58
N ILE A 67 1.99 -3.93 -4.32
CA ILE A 67 2.57 -3.89 -5.65
C ILE A 67 4.05 -3.55 -5.51
N GLU A 68 4.87 -4.60 -5.61
CA GLU A 68 6.31 -4.60 -5.35
C GLU A 68 7.10 -5.21 -6.52
N LYS A 69 6.41 -5.86 -7.46
CA LYS A 69 7.00 -6.60 -8.56
C LYS A 69 6.47 -6.10 -9.91
N PRO A 70 7.31 -6.13 -10.98
CA PRO A 70 6.89 -5.76 -12.34
C PRO A 70 5.68 -6.56 -12.81
N GLU A 71 5.64 -7.86 -12.52
CA GLU A 71 4.55 -8.75 -12.92
C GLU A 71 3.21 -8.30 -12.32
N ALA A 72 3.21 -7.76 -11.08
CA ALA A 72 2.01 -7.20 -10.48
C ALA A 72 1.54 -5.93 -11.22
N VAL A 73 2.46 -5.12 -11.72
CA VAL A 73 2.14 -3.93 -12.53
C VAL A 73 1.51 -4.35 -13.86
N GLU A 74 2.09 -5.32 -14.53
CA GLU A 74 1.58 -5.86 -15.80
C GLU A 74 0.20 -6.52 -15.62
N ASN A 75 0.01 -7.24 -14.53
CA ASN A 75 -1.20 -7.98 -14.22
C ASN A 75 -2.26 -7.18 -13.44
N ILE A 76 -2.08 -5.87 -13.25
CA ILE A 76 -2.89 -5.08 -12.31
C ILE A 76 -4.40 -5.21 -12.53
N ASP A 77 -4.85 -5.21 -13.78
CA ASP A 77 -6.27 -5.29 -14.11
C ASP A 77 -6.87 -6.66 -13.75
N SER A 78 -6.06 -7.72 -13.74
CA SER A 78 -6.47 -9.07 -13.30
C SER A 78 -6.36 -9.26 -11.78
N LEU A 79 -5.51 -8.49 -11.09
CA LEU A 79 -5.34 -8.54 -9.64
C LEU A 79 -6.47 -7.82 -8.89
N ILE A 80 -6.90 -6.66 -9.40
CA ILE A 80 -7.90 -5.79 -8.76
C ILE A 80 -9.18 -6.53 -8.33
N PRO A 81 -9.77 -7.45 -9.11
CA PRO A 81 -10.96 -8.19 -8.67
C PRO A 81 -10.77 -9.05 -7.42
N TYR A 82 -9.53 -9.39 -7.08
CA TYR A 82 -9.20 -10.29 -5.97
C TYR A 82 -8.68 -9.58 -4.71
N CYS A 83 -8.46 -8.27 -4.76
CA CYS A 83 -8.07 -7.47 -3.59
C CYS A 83 -9.13 -6.42 -3.24
N ASP A 84 -9.04 -5.88 -2.03
CA ASP A 84 -9.92 -4.81 -1.54
C ASP A 84 -9.22 -3.48 -1.42
N GLY A 85 -7.91 -3.46 -1.64
CA GLY A 85 -7.08 -2.27 -1.67
C GLY A 85 -5.73 -2.54 -2.32
N LEU A 86 -5.06 -1.48 -2.73
CA LEU A 86 -3.70 -1.53 -3.27
C LEU A 86 -2.73 -0.78 -2.35
N MET A 87 -1.50 -1.27 -2.28
CA MET A 87 -0.38 -0.53 -1.71
C MET A 87 0.74 -0.45 -2.74
N VAL A 88 1.10 0.74 -3.14
CA VAL A 88 2.24 1.00 -4.01
C VAL A 88 3.49 1.08 -3.13
N ALA A 89 4.25 -0.01 -3.05
CA ALA A 89 5.47 -0.11 -2.23
C ALA A 89 6.69 0.29 -3.06
N ARG A 90 6.91 1.61 -3.16
CA ARG A 90 7.88 2.22 -4.09
C ARG A 90 9.32 1.79 -3.86
N GLY A 91 9.69 1.51 -2.62
CA GLY A 91 11.04 1.07 -2.27
C GLY A 91 11.40 -0.26 -2.93
N ASP A 92 10.54 -1.26 -2.78
CA ASP A 92 10.76 -2.59 -3.37
C ASP A 92 10.56 -2.54 -4.89
N LEU A 93 9.52 -1.85 -5.36
CA LEU A 93 9.26 -1.69 -6.78
C LEU A 93 10.42 -1.00 -7.52
N GLY A 94 11.02 0.05 -6.92
CA GLY A 94 12.16 0.79 -7.49
C GLY A 94 13.49 0.02 -7.50
N VAL A 95 13.56 -1.14 -6.84
CA VAL A 95 14.69 -2.08 -6.99
C VAL A 95 14.52 -2.95 -8.24
N GLU A 96 13.28 -3.23 -8.60
CA GLU A 96 12.94 -4.17 -9.68
C GLU A 96 12.74 -3.47 -11.05
N ILE A 97 12.34 -2.20 -11.05
CA ILE A 97 12.11 -1.41 -12.26
C ILE A 97 13.00 -0.17 -12.30
N PRO A 98 13.23 0.43 -13.48
CA PRO A 98 13.94 1.70 -13.57
C PRO A 98 13.31 2.78 -12.70
N MET A 99 14.09 3.40 -11.84
CA MET A 99 13.61 4.35 -10.82
C MET A 99 12.80 5.52 -11.41
N GLN A 100 13.15 5.98 -12.62
CA GLN A 100 12.45 7.04 -13.33
C GLN A 100 11.03 6.64 -13.79
N GLU A 101 10.71 5.35 -13.83
CA GLU A 101 9.39 4.86 -14.21
C GLU A 101 8.43 4.77 -13.00
N VAL A 102 8.97 4.68 -11.78
CA VAL A 102 8.18 4.54 -10.55
C VAL A 102 7.08 5.60 -10.42
N PRO A 103 7.33 6.91 -10.68
CA PRO A 103 6.29 7.93 -10.57
C PRO A 103 5.14 7.73 -11.58
N LEU A 104 5.45 7.27 -12.79
CA LEU A 104 4.42 7.03 -13.82
C LEU A 104 3.57 5.81 -13.46
N ILE A 105 4.22 4.75 -12.98
CA ILE A 105 3.55 3.54 -12.50
C ILE A 105 2.68 3.85 -11.28
N GLN A 106 3.17 4.64 -10.33
CA GLN A 106 2.37 5.11 -9.19
C GLN A 106 1.07 5.78 -9.66
N LYS A 107 1.16 6.73 -10.57
CA LYS A 107 -0.02 7.43 -11.12
C LYS A 107 -0.99 6.48 -11.82
N MET A 108 -0.46 5.53 -12.57
CA MET A 108 -1.27 4.52 -13.25
C MET A 108 -1.99 3.64 -12.24
N LEU A 109 -1.30 3.15 -11.21
CA LEU A 109 -1.87 2.30 -10.16
C LEU A 109 -2.95 3.05 -9.34
N VAL A 110 -2.71 4.31 -8.97
CA VAL A 110 -3.71 5.15 -8.32
C VAL A 110 -4.96 5.28 -9.18
N ASN A 111 -4.79 5.58 -10.47
CA ASN A 111 -5.92 5.67 -11.40
C ASN A 111 -6.71 4.35 -11.52
N ARG A 112 -6.03 3.20 -11.54
CA ARG A 112 -6.69 1.88 -11.59
C ARG A 112 -7.49 1.61 -10.33
N ALA A 113 -6.91 1.87 -9.15
CA ALA A 113 -7.59 1.74 -7.88
C ALA A 113 -8.83 2.64 -7.79
N LYS A 114 -8.72 3.91 -8.20
CA LYS A 114 -9.86 4.84 -8.22
C LYS A 114 -10.98 4.37 -9.13
N LYS A 115 -10.66 3.93 -10.35
CA LYS A 115 -11.68 3.37 -11.26
C LYS A 115 -12.38 2.15 -10.68
N ALA A 116 -11.64 1.32 -9.96
CA ALA A 116 -12.18 0.13 -9.29
C ALA A 116 -12.87 0.45 -7.95
N ARG A 117 -12.79 1.68 -7.45
CA ARG A 117 -13.30 2.14 -6.14
C ARG A 117 -12.72 1.36 -4.97
N ILE A 118 -11.46 0.99 -5.06
CA ILE A 118 -10.72 0.40 -3.93
C ILE A 118 -9.70 1.41 -3.40
N PRO A 119 -9.41 1.42 -2.08
CA PRO A 119 -8.43 2.32 -1.50
C PRO A 119 -7.03 2.02 -2.02
N VAL A 120 -6.23 3.08 -2.14
CA VAL A 120 -4.82 2.98 -2.54
C VAL A 120 -3.93 3.72 -1.54
N ILE A 121 -2.89 3.02 -1.10
CA ILE A 121 -1.89 3.50 -0.15
C ILE A 121 -0.59 3.73 -0.91
N ILE A 122 0.02 4.91 -0.77
CA ILE A 122 1.40 5.15 -1.23
C ILE A 122 2.34 4.92 -0.06
N ALA A 123 3.31 4.04 -0.24
CA ALA A 123 4.19 3.57 0.81
C ALA A 123 5.66 3.71 0.44
N THR A 124 6.49 3.82 1.48
CA THR A 124 7.94 3.88 1.49
C THR A 124 8.54 5.17 0.94
N GLN A 125 9.62 5.61 1.57
CA GLN A 125 10.39 6.79 1.19
C GLN A 125 9.55 8.09 1.09
N MET A 126 8.55 8.24 1.96
CA MET A 126 7.69 9.42 1.95
C MET A 126 8.38 10.64 2.59
N MET A 127 8.94 10.46 3.79
CA MET A 127 9.58 11.50 4.59
C MET A 127 10.89 10.97 5.19
N GLU A 128 11.65 10.20 4.42
CA GLU A 128 12.77 9.36 4.89
C GLU A 128 13.87 10.16 5.59
N THR A 129 14.15 11.38 5.14
CA THR A 129 15.16 12.22 5.82
C THR A 129 14.76 12.57 7.24
N MET A 130 13.48 12.54 7.58
CA MET A 130 12.98 12.78 8.93
C MET A 130 13.21 11.61 9.90
N ILE A 131 13.77 10.49 9.45
CA ILE A 131 14.35 9.49 10.38
C ILE A 131 15.38 10.17 11.29
N THR A 132 16.16 11.08 10.77
CA THR A 132 17.22 11.80 11.51
C THR A 132 16.98 13.29 11.64
N ASN A 133 16.38 13.93 10.64
CA ASN A 133 16.16 15.37 10.58
C ASN A 133 14.81 15.75 11.18
N SER A 134 14.75 16.93 11.77
CA SER A 134 13.51 17.45 12.37
C SER A 134 12.55 18.11 11.38
N VAL A 135 12.98 18.30 10.14
CA VAL A 135 12.18 18.88 9.03
C VAL A 135 12.39 18.09 7.75
N PRO A 136 11.35 17.99 6.91
CA PRO A 136 11.46 17.32 5.62
C PRO A 136 12.21 18.18 4.60
N THR A 137 12.68 17.55 3.55
CA THR A 137 13.15 18.25 2.36
C THR A 137 11.98 18.78 1.53
N ARG A 138 12.24 19.76 0.64
CA ARG A 138 11.23 20.23 -0.32
C ARG A 138 10.77 19.14 -1.27
N ALA A 139 11.66 18.20 -1.63
CA ALA A 139 11.33 17.07 -2.48
C ALA A 139 10.33 16.12 -1.79
N GLU A 140 10.52 15.84 -0.51
CA GLU A 140 9.60 15.02 0.28
C GLU A 140 8.24 15.69 0.46
N VAL A 141 8.21 16.98 0.73
CA VAL A 141 6.96 17.76 0.79
C VAL A 141 6.21 17.66 -0.54
N ASN A 142 6.93 17.84 -1.65
CA ASN A 142 6.36 17.75 -2.98
C ASN A 142 5.85 16.33 -3.30
N ASP A 143 6.56 15.29 -2.87
CA ASP A 143 6.19 13.90 -3.08
C ASP A 143 4.89 13.53 -2.35
N VAL A 144 4.78 13.90 -1.06
CA VAL A 144 3.54 13.72 -0.29
C VAL A 144 2.40 14.48 -0.95
N ALA A 145 2.60 15.76 -1.27
CA ALA A 145 1.56 16.58 -1.91
C ALA A 145 1.09 15.98 -3.24
N ASN A 146 2.01 15.55 -4.11
CA ASN A 146 1.66 14.91 -5.37
C ASN A 146 0.90 13.60 -5.19
N SER A 147 1.27 12.78 -4.20
CA SER A 147 0.54 11.55 -3.90
C SER A 147 -0.94 11.82 -3.56
N ILE A 148 -1.21 12.87 -2.78
CA ILE A 148 -2.59 13.29 -2.45
C ILE A 148 -3.30 13.87 -3.68
N MET A 149 -2.62 14.72 -4.46
CA MET A 149 -3.19 15.27 -5.70
C MET A 149 -3.53 14.20 -6.73
N ASP A 150 -2.76 13.12 -6.79
CA ASP A 150 -3.05 11.95 -7.63
C ASP A 150 -4.29 11.19 -7.16
N GLY A 151 -4.71 11.36 -5.90
CA GLY A 151 -5.89 10.73 -5.32
C GLY A 151 -5.59 9.54 -4.42
N ALA A 152 -4.39 9.43 -3.85
CA ALA A 152 -4.11 8.42 -2.82
C ALA A 152 -5.07 8.59 -1.63
N ASP A 153 -5.57 7.48 -1.11
CA ASP A 153 -6.47 7.47 0.06
C ASP A 153 -5.68 7.47 1.37
N ALA A 154 -4.44 7.00 1.33
CA ALA A 154 -3.51 7.07 2.45
C ALA A 154 -2.05 7.14 1.98
N VAL A 155 -1.21 7.67 2.83
CA VAL A 155 0.26 7.62 2.72
C VAL A 155 0.82 6.95 3.96
N MET A 156 1.86 6.14 3.80
CA MET A 156 2.40 5.33 4.89
C MET A 156 3.81 5.78 5.27
N LEU A 157 4.02 5.94 6.56
CA LEU A 157 5.33 6.08 7.20
C LEU A 157 5.82 4.71 7.69
N SER A 158 7.10 4.46 7.64
CA SER A 158 7.75 3.21 8.07
C SER A 158 8.86 3.51 9.08
N GLY A 159 10.11 3.58 8.63
CA GLY A 159 11.27 3.90 9.44
C GLY A 159 11.18 5.26 10.11
N GLU A 160 10.51 6.22 9.49
CA GLU A 160 10.32 7.57 9.97
C GLU A 160 9.65 7.61 11.35
N THR A 161 8.75 6.66 11.61
CA THR A 161 8.06 6.54 12.92
C THR A 161 8.60 5.41 13.79
N SER A 162 9.00 4.26 13.20
CA SER A 162 9.36 3.07 13.97
C SER A 162 10.76 3.14 14.59
N VAL A 163 11.70 3.81 13.93
CA VAL A 163 13.10 3.98 14.37
C VAL A 163 13.58 5.42 14.30
N GLY A 164 12.75 6.34 13.78
CA GLY A 164 13.08 7.74 13.61
C GLY A 164 13.23 8.48 14.93
N LYS A 165 14.02 9.55 14.91
CA LYS A 165 14.26 10.42 16.09
C LYS A 165 13.07 11.33 16.41
N HIS A 166 12.17 11.55 15.44
CA HIS A 166 11.10 12.56 15.55
C HIS A 166 9.73 12.00 15.15
N PRO A 167 9.27 10.85 15.69
CA PRO A 167 8.08 10.14 15.20
C PRO A 167 6.79 10.97 15.23
N VAL A 168 6.58 11.75 16.28
CA VAL A 168 5.40 12.62 16.39
C VAL A 168 5.46 13.75 15.37
N ARG A 169 6.65 14.35 15.21
CA ARG A 169 6.84 15.50 14.32
C ARG A 169 6.67 15.14 12.85
N VAL A 170 7.11 13.94 12.44
CA VAL A 170 6.93 13.50 11.05
C VAL A 170 5.45 13.31 10.72
N ILE A 171 4.66 12.76 11.64
CA ILE A 171 3.20 12.63 11.46
C ILE A 171 2.54 14.01 11.35
N GLN A 172 2.92 14.95 12.24
CA GLN A 172 2.41 16.32 12.18
C GLN A 172 2.71 16.98 10.84
N LYS A 173 3.96 16.89 10.36
CA LYS A 173 4.37 17.47 9.08
C LYS A 173 3.64 16.83 7.89
N MET A 174 3.50 15.53 7.90
CA MET A 174 2.71 14.84 6.87
C MET A 174 1.25 15.32 6.87
N SER A 175 0.63 15.42 8.04
CA SER A 175 -0.73 15.94 8.18
C SER A 175 -0.87 17.37 7.68
N GLU A 176 0.07 18.26 8.02
CA GLU A 176 0.09 19.64 7.53
C GLU A 176 0.12 19.71 6.00
N ILE A 177 0.93 18.86 5.34
CA ILE A 177 1.01 18.81 3.88
C ILE A 177 -0.31 18.32 3.28
N ILE A 178 -0.86 17.23 3.82
CA ILE A 178 -2.14 16.66 3.36
C ILE A 178 -3.24 17.69 3.45
N MET A 179 -3.43 18.30 4.62
CA MET A 179 -4.45 19.33 4.84
C MET A 179 -4.26 20.55 3.93
N SER A 180 -3.03 20.94 3.65
CA SER A 180 -2.74 22.05 2.73
C SER A 180 -3.22 21.74 1.30
N VAL A 181 -3.06 20.50 0.84
CA VAL A 181 -3.53 20.07 -0.49
C VAL A 181 -5.05 19.96 -0.52
N GLU A 182 -5.64 19.28 0.46
CA GLU A 182 -7.09 19.00 0.51
C GLU A 182 -7.92 20.28 0.66
N ASN A 183 -7.42 21.27 1.39
CA ASN A 183 -8.10 22.56 1.57
C ASN A 183 -7.82 23.59 0.46
N SER A 184 -6.98 23.22 -0.52
CA SER A 184 -6.62 24.15 -1.60
C SER A 184 -7.78 24.37 -2.57
N PRO A 185 -8.22 25.62 -2.83
CA PRO A 185 -9.24 25.88 -3.83
C PRO A 185 -8.74 25.68 -5.26
N LEU A 186 -7.43 25.58 -5.44
CA LEU A 186 -6.78 25.42 -6.74
C LEU A 186 -6.68 23.95 -7.19
N ILE A 187 -6.82 23.01 -6.26
CA ILE A 187 -6.62 21.58 -6.50
C ILE A 187 -7.94 20.85 -6.25
N LYS A 188 -8.39 20.11 -7.24
CA LYS A 188 -9.48 19.15 -7.06
C LYS A 188 -8.88 17.77 -6.87
N VAL A 189 -8.77 17.34 -5.61
CA VAL A 189 -8.39 15.96 -5.31
C VAL A 189 -9.48 15.01 -5.81
N PRO A 190 -9.15 13.94 -6.55
CA PRO A 190 -10.15 12.99 -7.01
C PRO A 190 -10.79 12.26 -5.84
N HIS A 191 -11.99 12.67 -5.44
CA HIS A 191 -12.77 12.01 -4.40
C HIS A 191 -13.70 10.97 -5.03
N GLN A 192 -13.30 9.72 -5.01
CA GLN A 192 -14.23 8.60 -5.20
C GLN A 192 -14.20 7.80 -3.90
N ALA A 193 -15.32 7.79 -3.17
CA ALA A 193 -15.42 6.99 -1.97
C ALA A 193 -15.10 5.52 -2.29
N PRO A 194 -14.11 4.91 -1.62
CA PRO A 194 -13.79 3.51 -1.82
C PRO A 194 -14.95 2.64 -1.37
N HIS A 195 -15.22 1.57 -2.11
CA HIS A 195 -16.24 0.59 -1.74
C HIS A 195 -15.55 -0.56 -1.00
N ILE A 196 -15.53 -0.50 0.33
CA ILE A 196 -14.95 -1.57 1.16
C ILE A 196 -15.97 -2.69 1.28
N ARG A 197 -15.68 -3.83 0.67
CA ARG A 197 -16.50 -5.03 0.75
C ARG A 197 -16.16 -5.80 2.03
N THR A 198 -16.73 -5.40 3.15
CA THR A 198 -16.58 -6.12 4.43
C THR A 198 -17.84 -6.01 5.27
N ASP A 199 -18.25 -7.13 5.84
CA ASP A 199 -19.42 -7.19 6.73
C ASP A 199 -19.20 -6.47 8.08
N ARG A 200 -17.94 -6.20 8.43
CA ARG A 200 -17.56 -5.49 9.67
C ARG A 200 -17.87 -4.00 9.64
N PHE A 201 -17.92 -3.38 8.46
CA PHE A 201 -18.13 -1.94 8.30
C PHE A 201 -19.54 -1.58 7.83
N ILE A 202 -20.52 -2.46 8.03
CA ILE A 202 -21.91 -2.04 7.99
C ILE A 202 -22.13 -1.19 9.24
N THR A 203 -21.89 0.10 9.09
CA THR A 203 -22.30 1.08 10.09
C THR A 203 -23.79 0.90 10.32
N LYS A 204 -24.15 0.55 11.55
CA LYS A 204 -25.52 0.72 12.01
C LYS A 204 -25.82 2.21 11.91
N SER A 205 -26.47 2.63 10.83
CA SER A 205 -27.13 3.91 10.71
C SER A 205 -28.35 3.94 11.62
#